data_1fbf0a50cbf3e776f12c4c470cda0fe6
#
_entry.id   1fbf0a50cbf3e776f12c4c470cda0fe6
#
_cell.length_a   1.000
_cell.length_b   1.000
_cell.length_c   1.000
_cell.angle_alpha   90.00
_cell.angle_beta   90.00
_cell.angle_gamma   90.00
#
_symmetry.space_group_name_H-M   'P 1'
#
loop_
_entity.id
_entity.type
_entity.pdbx_description
1 polymer ?
#
loop_
_entity_poly.entity_id
_entity_poly.type
_entity_poly.pdbx_seq_one_letter_code
_entity_poly.pdbx_strand_id
1 'polypeptide(L)'
;KSGSSDLLEQAGISLALDPAQALKCIEDEGIGFLFAPNHHSAMRYANPVRRALKARTIFNILGPLTNPAGVPNLVIGVFTAQLCEPLAKVMKNLGAEHVMVVGAKDGLDEISLATSTTVAELKDGEITVYEMMPEDAGVESQTLIGLDVDSPEQSLELIKAALSGEETHDRSV
;
A
#
# COMPACT_ATOMS: atom_id res chain seq x y z
N LYS A 1 -11.07 -10.90 8.04
CA LYS A 1 -9.90 -10.16 7.54
C LYS A 1 -10.13 -9.83 6.08
N SER A 2 -10.29 -8.58 5.74
CA SER A 2 -10.55 -8.09 4.39
C SER A 2 -9.25 -7.53 3.80
N GLY A 3 -8.96 -7.86 2.53
CA GLY A 3 -7.86 -7.26 1.78
C GLY A 3 -8.34 -6.09 0.92
N SER A 4 -7.41 -5.25 0.45
CA SER A 4 -7.76 -4.10 -0.42
C SER A 4 -8.51 -4.50 -1.68
N SER A 5 -8.17 -5.64 -2.29
CA SER A 5 -8.88 -6.12 -3.48
C SER A 5 -10.32 -6.52 -3.18
N ASP A 6 -10.57 -7.17 -2.03
CA ASP A 6 -11.93 -7.57 -1.64
C ASP A 6 -12.82 -6.35 -1.41
N LEU A 7 -12.24 -5.30 -0.79
CA LEU A 7 -12.89 -4.01 -0.59
C LEU A 7 -13.22 -3.32 -1.91
N LEU A 8 -12.26 -3.24 -2.83
CA LEU A 8 -12.48 -2.58 -4.13
C LEU A 8 -13.53 -3.30 -4.96
N GLU A 9 -13.55 -4.64 -4.95
CA GLU A 9 -14.60 -5.43 -5.58
C GLU A 9 -15.97 -5.15 -4.97
N GLN A 10 -16.04 -5.07 -3.63
CA GLN A 10 -17.27 -4.70 -2.91
C GLN A 10 -17.73 -3.27 -3.23
N ALA A 11 -16.80 -2.36 -3.52
CA ALA A 11 -17.09 -1.01 -3.99
C ALA A 11 -17.55 -0.95 -5.46
N GLY A 12 -17.59 -2.09 -6.17
CA GLY A 12 -18.00 -2.18 -7.57
C GLY A 12 -16.86 -1.95 -8.57
N ILE A 13 -15.62 -1.91 -8.12
CA ILE A 13 -14.44 -1.78 -8.99
C ILE A 13 -14.07 -3.15 -9.54
N SER A 14 -14.00 -3.30 -10.85
CA SER A 14 -13.66 -4.56 -11.50
C SER A 14 -12.21 -4.92 -11.28
N LEU A 15 -11.96 -6.12 -10.72
CA LEU A 15 -10.61 -6.71 -10.63
C LEU A 15 -10.18 -7.42 -11.92
N ALA A 16 -11.10 -7.59 -12.89
CA ALA A 16 -10.88 -8.37 -14.09
C ALA A 16 -10.35 -7.55 -15.28
N LEU A 17 -9.93 -6.30 -15.04
CA LEU A 17 -9.38 -5.45 -16.09
C LEU A 17 -8.07 -6.03 -16.65
N ASP A 18 -7.98 -6.06 -17.96
CA ASP A 18 -6.71 -6.31 -18.63
C ASP A 18 -5.82 -5.05 -18.64
N PRO A 19 -4.54 -5.15 -19.00
CA PRO A 19 -3.63 -4.00 -18.99
C PRO A 19 -4.10 -2.82 -19.85
N ALA A 20 -4.73 -3.06 -21.00
CA ALA A 20 -5.22 -2.00 -21.87
C ALA A 20 -6.44 -1.27 -21.26
N GLN A 21 -7.33 -2.01 -20.63
CA GLN A 21 -8.47 -1.45 -19.91
C GLN A 21 -8.02 -0.65 -18.67
N ALA A 22 -7.03 -1.16 -17.91
CA ALA A 22 -6.47 -0.44 -16.77
C ALA A 22 -5.78 0.87 -17.21
N LEU A 23 -5.02 0.84 -18.31
CA LEU A 23 -4.43 2.05 -18.89
C LEU A 23 -5.51 3.06 -19.27
N LYS A 24 -6.59 2.61 -19.93
CA LYS A 24 -7.70 3.48 -20.31
C LYS A 24 -8.37 4.14 -19.08
N CYS A 25 -8.54 3.40 -17.97
CA CYS A 25 -9.04 3.99 -16.73
C CYS A 25 -8.13 5.12 -16.23
N ILE A 26 -6.80 4.91 -16.28
CA ILE A 26 -5.83 5.95 -15.85
C ILE A 26 -5.91 7.18 -16.78
N GLU A 27 -6.04 6.98 -18.09
CA GLU A 27 -6.15 8.08 -19.07
C GLU A 27 -7.46 8.86 -18.96
N ASP A 28 -8.58 8.17 -18.77
CA ASP A 28 -9.90 8.77 -18.75
C ASP A 28 -10.27 9.38 -17.38
N GLU A 29 -9.91 8.68 -16.28
CA GLU A 29 -10.35 9.00 -14.91
C GLU A 29 -9.20 9.50 -14.01
N GLY A 30 -7.96 9.42 -14.46
CA GLY A 30 -6.78 9.80 -13.68
C GLY A 30 -6.34 8.77 -12.64
N ILE A 31 -7.07 7.64 -12.51
CA ILE A 31 -6.77 6.57 -11.55
C ILE A 31 -7.06 5.20 -12.16
N GLY A 32 -6.27 4.18 -11.75
CA GLY A 32 -6.49 2.80 -12.16
C GLY A 32 -6.05 1.82 -11.09
N PHE A 33 -6.73 0.68 -11.00
CA PHE A 33 -6.37 -0.42 -10.12
C PHE A 33 -5.70 -1.55 -10.90
N LEU A 34 -4.45 -1.84 -10.55
CA LEU A 34 -3.65 -2.90 -11.18
C LEU A 34 -3.68 -4.15 -10.29
N PHE A 35 -4.65 -5.02 -10.51
CA PHE A 35 -4.77 -6.26 -9.74
C PHE A 35 -3.60 -7.20 -10.04
N ALA A 36 -2.71 -7.39 -9.06
CA ALA A 36 -1.43 -8.08 -9.22
C ALA A 36 -1.50 -9.45 -9.94
N PRO A 37 -2.50 -10.34 -9.70
CA PRO A 37 -2.61 -11.59 -10.43
C PRO A 37 -2.75 -11.45 -11.94
N ASN A 38 -3.33 -10.35 -12.44
CA ASN A 38 -3.51 -10.11 -13.87
C ASN A 38 -2.22 -9.60 -14.56
N HIS A 39 -1.32 -9.02 -13.77
CA HIS A 39 -0.08 -8.40 -14.29
C HIS A 39 1.18 -9.24 -14.04
N HIS A 40 1.14 -10.19 -13.12
CA HIS A 40 2.29 -11.04 -12.75
C HIS A 40 1.99 -12.53 -13.02
N SER A 41 1.86 -12.89 -14.29
CA SER A 41 1.49 -14.25 -14.71
C SER A 41 2.41 -15.36 -14.16
N ALA A 42 3.70 -15.06 -13.95
CA ALA A 42 4.66 -15.99 -13.35
C ALA A 42 4.31 -16.37 -11.91
N MET A 43 3.60 -15.51 -11.18
CA MET A 43 3.20 -15.76 -9.79
C MET A 43 2.24 -16.96 -9.66
N ARG A 44 1.55 -17.36 -10.72
CA ARG A 44 0.70 -18.56 -10.71
C ARG A 44 1.44 -19.82 -10.29
N TYR A 45 2.73 -19.90 -10.58
CA TYR A 45 3.57 -21.05 -10.19
C TYR A 45 4.04 -20.98 -8.73
N ALA A 46 4.27 -19.78 -8.21
CA ALA A 46 4.71 -19.56 -6.84
C ALA A 46 3.55 -19.56 -5.81
N ASN A 47 2.35 -19.18 -6.21
CA ASN A 47 1.21 -19.03 -5.31
C ASN A 47 0.81 -20.30 -4.55
N PRO A 48 0.78 -21.52 -5.15
CA PRO A 48 0.47 -22.75 -4.41
C PRO A 48 1.47 -23.00 -3.28
N VAL A 49 2.77 -22.78 -3.55
CA VAL A 49 3.84 -22.96 -2.57
C VAL A 49 3.73 -21.89 -1.45
N ARG A 50 3.49 -20.64 -1.78
CA ARG A 50 3.28 -19.57 -0.80
C ARG A 50 2.12 -19.87 0.16
N ARG A 51 1.00 -20.35 -0.38
CA ARG A 51 -0.17 -20.75 0.41
C ARG A 51 0.12 -21.92 1.35
N ALA A 52 0.91 -22.90 0.89
CA ALA A 52 1.31 -24.05 1.70
C ALA A 52 2.26 -23.68 2.82
N LEU A 53 3.22 -22.77 2.57
CA LEU A 53 4.21 -22.34 3.55
C LEU A 53 3.62 -21.52 4.70
N LYS A 54 2.52 -20.79 4.46
CA LYS A 54 1.87 -19.89 5.45
C LYS A 54 2.86 -18.94 6.17
N ALA A 55 3.97 -18.61 5.52
CA ALA A 55 5.04 -17.77 6.05
C ALA A 55 5.30 -16.59 5.10
N ARG A 56 5.85 -15.50 5.64
CA ARG A 56 6.35 -14.40 4.84
C ARG A 56 7.57 -14.87 4.03
N THR A 57 7.61 -14.50 2.77
CA THR A 57 8.68 -14.84 1.83
C THR A 57 9.12 -13.59 1.09
N ILE A 58 10.18 -13.68 0.30
CA ILE A 58 10.63 -12.58 -0.56
C ILE A 58 9.52 -12.06 -1.49
N PHE A 59 8.55 -12.89 -1.86
CA PHE A 59 7.40 -12.47 -2.68
C PHE A 59 6.48 -11.46 -1.99
N ASN A 60 6.60 -11.28 -0.67
CA ASN A 60 5.86 -10.23 0.04
C ASN A 60 6.49 -8.84 -0.16
N ILE A 61 7.75 -8.80 -0.62
CA ILE A 61 8.50 -7.56 -0.86
C ILE A 61 8.64 -7.27 -2.36
N LEU A 62 8.63 -8.29 -3.22
CA LEU A 62 8.84 -8.11 -4.66
C LEU A 62 7.68 -7.44 -5.37
N GLY A 63 6.44 -7.62 -4.90
CA GLY A 63 5.25 -7.06 -5.56
C GLY A 63 5.34 -5.54 -5.76
N PRO A 64 5.57 -4.74 -4.72
CA PRO A 64 5.71 -3.30 -4.83
C PRO A 64 6.85 -2.84 -5.74
N LEU A 65 7.92 -3.65 -5.87
CA LEU A 65 9.09 -3.33 -6.68
C LEU A 65 8.87 -3.57 -8.19
N THR A 66 7.78 -4.20 -8.56
CA THR A 66 7.52 -4.63 -9.94
C THR A 66 6.20 -4.06 -10.47
N ASN A 67 5.91 -2.79 -10.16
CA ASN A 67 4.72 -2.11 -10.65
C ASN A 67 4.72 -2.11 -12.19
N PRO A 68 3.70 -2.72 -12.83
CA PRO A 68 3.65 -2.85 -14.29
C PRO A 68 3.48 -1.51 -15.02
N ALA A 69 3.03 -0.46 -14.34
CA ALA A 69 2.93 0.88 -14.91
C ALA A 69 4.27 1.63 -15.01
N GLY A 70 5.34 1.10 -14.37
CA GLY A 70 6.67 1.71 -14.43
C GLY A 70 6.71 3.14 -13.91
N VAL A 71 5.88 3.46 -12.92
CA VAL A 71 5.76 4.82 -12.38
C VAL A 71 7.04 5.29 -11.72
N PRO A 72 7.48 6.54 -11.92
CA PRO A 72 8.70 7.08 -11.31
C PRO A 72 8.52 7.47 -9.84
N ASN A 73 7.28 7.70 -9.40
CA ASN A 73 6.95 8.15 -8.05
C ASN A 73 6.07 7.12 -7.35
N LEU A 74 6.44 6.70 -6.13
CA LEU A 74 5.74 5.64 -5.40
C LEU A 74 5.74 5.89 -3.90
N VAL A 75 4.68 5.39 -3.24
CA VAL A 75 4.69 5.09 -1.80
C VAL A 75 4.62 3.57 -1.64
N ILE A 76 5.51 3.00 -0.84
CA ILE A 76 5.61 1.55 -0.61
C ILE A 76 5.52 1.29 0.89
N GLY A 77 4.49 0.56 1.32
CA GLY A 77 4.35 0.10 2.68
C GLY A 77 5.13 -1.18 2.95
N VAL A 78 5.79 -1.25 4.10
CA VAL A 78 6.53 -2.44 4.55
C VAL A 78 6.18 -2.79 6.00
N PHE A 79 6.15 -4.07 6.29
CA PHE A 79 5.75 -4.62 7.58
C PHE A 79 6.83 -4.49 8.69
N THR A 80 7.97 -3.88 8.40
CA THR A 80 9.06 -3.63 9.35
C THR A 80 9.96 -2.52 8.86
N ALA A 81 10.32 -1.62 9.75
CA ALA A 81 11.17 -0.47 9.48
C ALA A 81 12.54 -0.83 8.87
N GLN A 82 13.09 -2.01 9.21
CA GLN A 82 14.35 -2.49 8.66
C GLN A 82 14.35 -2.67 7.13
N LEU A 83 13.18 -2.75 6.51
CA LEU A 83 13.05 -2.85 5.05
C LEU A 83 12.99 -1.49 4.35
N CYS A 84 12.74 -0.39 5.05
CA CYS A 84 12.55 0.92 4.45
C CYS A 84 13.77 1.34 3.61
N GLU A 85 14.93 1.45 4.21
CA GLU A 85 16.15 1.89 3.52
C GLU A 85 16.62 0.91 2.43
N PRO A 86 16.69 -0.42 2.65
CA PRO A 86 17.03 -1.37 1.61
C PRO A 86 16.13 -1.30 0.38
N LEU A 87 14.81 -1.16 0.55
CA LEU A 87 13.88 -1.07 -0.57
C LEU A 87 14.01 0.27 -1.32
N ALA A 88 14.22 1.37 -0.61
CA ALA A 88 14.49 2.67 -1.24
C ALA A 88 15.75 2.59 -2.12
N LYS A 89 16.81 1.91 -1.66
CA LYS A 89 18.02 1.65 -2.47
C LYS A 89 17.73 0.80 -3.72
N VAL A 90 16.89 -0.21 -3.60
CA VAL A 90 16.48 -1.04 -4.74
C VAL A 90 15.70 -0.20 -5.74
N MET A 91 14.72 0.61 -5.29
CA MET A 91 13.94 1.48 -6.16
C MET A 91 14.81 2.52 -6.89
N LYS A 92 15.80 3.10 -6.20
CA LYS A 92 16.81 3.96 -6.84
C LYS A 92 17.54 3.23 -7.97
N ASN A 93 17.98 1.99 -7.74
CA ASN A 93 18.66 1.18 -8.76
C ASN A 93 17.75 0.77 -9.92
N LEU A 94 16.44 0.69 -9.68
CA LEU A 94 15.43 0.44 -10.71
C LEU A 94 15.03 1.70 -11.49
N GLY A 95 15.59 2.86 -11.14
CA GLY A 95 15.37 4.12 -11.86
C GLY A 95 14.16 4.93 -11.39
N ALA A 96 13.64 4.66 -10.21
CA ALA A 96 12.60 5.51 -9.62
C ALA A 96 13.18 6.88 -9.22
N GLU A 97 12.35 7.91 -9.29
CA GLU A 97 12.75 9.31 -9.06
C GLU A 97 12.41 9.78 -7.64
N HIS A 98 11.19 9.52 -7.19
CA HIS A 98 10.75 9.88 -5.85
C HIS A 98 9.98 8.71 -5.22
N VAL A 99 10.51 8.15 -4.15
CA VAL A 99 9.91 7.00 -3.46
C VAL A 99 9.91 7.24 -1.97
N MET A 100 8.77 6.99 -1.32
CA MET A 100 8.70 6.88 0.13
C MET A 100 8.45 5.41 0.48
N VAL A 101 9.37 4.79 1.20
CA VAL A 101 9.16 3.46 1.78
C VAL A 101 8.86 3.65 3.27
N VAL A 102 7.67 3.25 3.67
CA VAL A 102 7.13 3.53 5.01
C VAL A 102 6.88 2.25 5.81
N GLY A 103 7.13 2.28 7.10
CA GLY A 103 6.88 1.17 8.00
C GLY A 103 6.65 1.65 9.42
N ALA A 104 5.44 1.46 9.94
CA ALA A 104 5.07 1.96 11.26
C ALA A 104 5.54 1.04 12.40
N LYS A 105 5.75 1.61 13.59
CA LYS A 105 6.20 0.86 14.79
C LYS A 105 5.19 -0.15 15.29
N ASP A 106 3.91 0.07 15.05
CA ASP A 106 2.81 -0.85 15.38
C ASP A 106 2.71 -2.05 14.42
N GLY A 107 3.53 -2.03 13.34
CA GLY A 107 3.61 -3.09 12.34
C GLY A 107 2.67 -2.90 11.16
N LEU A 108 2.00 -1.75 11.06
CA LEU A 108 1.29 -1.37 9.84
C LEU A 108 2.29 -1.08 8.71
N ASP A 109 1.95 -1.53 7.52
CA ASP A 109 2.62 -1.22 6.27
C ASP A 109 2.06 0.08 5.63
N GLU A 110 1.75 1.04 6.50
CA GLU A 110 1.16 2.35 6.18
C GLU A 110 1.81 3.44 7.05
N ILE A 111 1.43 4.71 6.81
CA ILE A 111 1.72 5.82 7.73
C ILE A 111 0.69 5.75 8.86
N SER A 112 1.14 5.39 10.05
CA SER A 112 0.23 5.20 11.19
C SER A 112 -0.20 6.51 11.82
N LEU A 113 -1.46 6.59 12.23
CA LEU A 113 -1.97 7.65 13.10
C LEU A 113 -1.77 7.37 14.59
N ALA A 114 -1.32 6.16 14.96
CA ALA A 114 -1.21 5.77 16.37
C ALA A 114 0.23 5.86 16.91
N THR A 115 1.21 5.90 16.03
CA THR A 115 2.63 5.84 16.42
C THR A 115 3.53 6.41 15.34
N SER A 116 4.85 6.50 15.63
CA SER A 116 5.81 6.91 14.61
C SER A 116 5.91 5.91 13.46
N THR A 117 6.17 6.45 12.29
CA THR A 117 6.44 5.70 11.06
C THR A 117 7.86 5.99 10.62
N THR A 118 8.66 4.97 10.42
CA THR A 118 9.98 5.09 9.77
C THR A 118 9.77 5.30 8.28
N VAL A 119 10.35 6.35 7.73
CA VAL A 119 10.33 6.69 6.30
C VAL A 119 11.72 6.64 5.74
N ALA A 120 11.92 5.91 4.63
CA ALA A 120 13.09 6.06 3.78
C ALA A 120 12.66 6.72 2.48
N GLU A 121 13.03 7.96 2.29
CA GLU A 121 12.66 8.77 1.13
C GLU A 121 13.81 8.86 0.13
N LEU A 122 13.58 8.37 -1.09
CA LEU A 122 14.41 8.66 -2.25
C LEU A 122 13.85 9.91 -2.91
N LYS A 123 14.68 10.94 -3.05
CA LYS A 123 14.34 12.18 -3.75
C LYS A 123 15.61 12.81 -4.31
N ASP A 124 15.55 13.33 -5.52
CA ASP A 124 16.69 13.98 -6.20
C ASP A 124 17.97 13.11 -6.19
N GLY A 125 17.80 11.80 -6.27
CA GLY A 125 18.88 10.81 -6.27
C GLY A 125 19.52 10.53 -4.90
N GLU A 126 19.02 11.12 -3.83
CA GLU A 126 19.48 10.88 -2.45
C GLU A 126 18.44 10.11 -1.65
N ILE A 127 18.90 9.35 -0.65
CA ILE A 127 18.03 8.61 0.26
C ILE A 127 18.22 9.18 1.66
N THR A 128 17.13 9.68 2.23
CA THR A 128 17.06 10.17 3.61
C THR A 128 16.17 9.24 4.43
N VAL A 129 16.60 8.88 5.64
CA VAL A 129 15.79 8.08 6.57
C VAL A 129 15.43 8.94 7.78
N TYR A 130 14.15 8.98 8.10
CA TYR A 130 13.63 9.76 9.23
C TYR A 130 12.41 9.07 9.86
N GLU A 131 12.07 9.52 11.06
CA GLU A 131 10.82 9.15 11.74
C GLU A 131 9.81 10.28 11.54
N MET A 132 8.57 9.88 11.26
CA MET A 132 7.43 10.77 11.08
C MET A 132 6.37 10.46 12.13
N MET A 133 5.94 11.47 12.86
CA MET A 133 4.80 11.40 13.78
C MET A 133 3.53 11.94 13.09
N PRO A 134 2.32 11.56 13.52
CA PRO A 134 1.09 12.13 12.99
C PRO A 134 1.06 13.67 13.08
N GLU A 135 1.61 14.22 14.16
CA GLU A 135 1.68 15.67 14.41
C GLU A 135 2.53 16.41 13.39
N ASP A 136 3.55 15.77 12.80
CA ASP A 136 4.38 16.34 11.74
C ASP A 136 3.56 16.58 10.46
N ALA A 137 2.48 15.82 10.27
CA ALA A 137 1.50 16.00 9.19
C ALA A 137 0.32 16.91 9.61
N GLY A 138 0.35 17.49 10.80
CA GLY A 138 -0.72 18.33 11.33
C GLY A 138 -1.98 17.55 11.78
N VAL A 139 -1.84 16.26 12.07
CA VAL A 139 -2.90 15.38 12.53
C VAL A 139 -2.60 14.94 13.96
N GLU A 140 -3.60 14.94 14.85
CA GLU A 140 -3.44 14.43 16.20
C GLU A 140 -3.29 12.92 16.21
N SER A 141 -2.41 12.40 17.07
CA SER A 141 -2.27 10.94 17.26
C SER A 141 -3.59 10.33 17.72
N GLN A 142 -3.96 9.22 17.12
CA GLN A 142 -5.21 8.49 17.36
C GLN A 142 -4.93 7.02 17.65
N THR A 143 -5.86 6.38 18.36
CA THR A 143 -5.79 4.92 18.56
C THR A 143 -6.26 4.16 17.31
N LEU A 144 -5.73 2.96 17.09
CA LEU A 144 -6.22 2.04 16.06
C LEU A 144 -7.42 1.19 16.54
N ILE A 145 -7.93 1.43 17.75
CA ILE A 145 -9.09 0.72 18.26
C ILE A 145 -10.32 1.08 17.41
N GLY A 146 -10.99 0.06 16.88
CA GLY A 146 -12.15 0.24 16.00
C GLY A 146 -11.85 0.09 14.51
N LEU A 147 -10.57 0.00 14.10
CA LEU A 147 -10.19 -0.24 12.71
C LEU A 147 -10.25 -1.72 12.30
N ASP A 148 -10.42 -2.63 13.24
CA ASP A 148 -10.58 -4.04 12.93
C ASP A 148 -11.93 -4.29 12.28
N VAL A 149 -11.91 -4.94 11.12
CA VAL A 149 -13.11 -5.30 10.36
C VAL A 149 -13.16 -6.80 10.09
N ASP A 150 -14.37 -7.35 10.11
CA ASP A 150 -14.62 -8.77 9.89
C ASP A 150 -15.01 -9.09 8.46
N SER A 151 -15.48 -8.10 7.69
CA SER A 151 -15.92 -8.30 6.30
C SER A 151 -15.55 -7.12 5.37
N PRO A 152 -15.52 -7.36 4.04
CA PRO A 152 -15.33 -6.30 3.04
C PRO A 152 -16.42 -5.21 3.08
N GLU A 153 -17.66 -5.58 3.39
CA GLU A 153 -18.78 -4.65 3.50
C GLU A 153 -18.54 -3.66 4.63
N GLN A 154 -18.13 -4.17 5.80
CA GLN A 154 -17.81 -3.35 6.97
C GLN A 154 -16.64 -2.42 6.69
N SER A 155 -15.60 -2.92 6.02
CA SER A 155 -14.48 -2.10 5.57
C SER A 155 -14.93 -0.97 4.63
N LEU A 156 -15.83 -1.26 3.68
CA LEU A 156 -16.36 -0.27 2.74
C LEU A 156 -17.18 0.82 3.44
N GLU A 157 -17.96 0.46 4.46
CA GLU A 157 -18.73 1.42 5.26
C GLU A 157 -17.81 2.40 6.00
N LEU A 158 -16.76 1.89 6.66
CA LEU A 158 -15.77 2.72 7.35
C LEU A 158 -15.06 3.68 6.39
N ILE A 159 -14.62 3.19 5.24
CA ILE A 159 -13.95 4.04 4.23
C ILE A 159 -14.90 5.11 3.69
N LYS A 160 -16.15 4.77 3.40
CA LYS A 160 -17.14 5.77 2.96
C LYS A 160 -17.38 6.84 4.00
N ALA A 161 -17.50 6.46 5.28
CA ALA A 161 -17.66 7.39 6.38
C ALA A 161 -16.45 8.33 6.51
N ALA A 162 -15.22 7.79 6.44
CA ALA A 162 -14.00 8.57 6.48
C ALA A 162 -13.91 9.57 5.30
N LEU A 163 -14.24 9.13 4.09
CA LEU A 163 -14.21 9.99 2.88
C LEU A 163 -15.35 11.02 2.85
N SER A 164 -16.48 10.77 3.51
CA SER A 164 -17.58 11.74 3.61
C SER A 164 -17.30 12.89 4.58
N GLY A 165 -16.22 12.79 5.36
CA GLY A 165 -15.88 13.77 6.40
C GLY A 165 -16.78 13.68 7.63
N GLU A 166 -17.56 12.60 7.80
CA GLU A 166 -18.27 12.32 9.04
C GLU A 166 -17.23 12.17 10.18
N GLU A 167 -17.53 12.78 11.34
CA GLU A 167 -16.71 12.61 12.53
C GLU A 167 -16.86 11.18 13.06
N THR A 168 -16.17 10.26 12.41
CA THR A 168 -15.95 8.92 12.93
C THR A 168 -14.58 8.88 13.61
N HIS A 169 -14.38 7.95 14.54
CA HIS A 169 -13.07 7.73 15.16
C HIS A 169 -11.97 7.29 14.17
N ASP A 170 -12.28 7.24 12.87
CA ASP A 170 -11.47 6.61 11.84
C ASP A 170 -11.07 7.59 10.74
N ARG A 171 -10.22 8.57 11.11
CA ARG A 171 -9.51 9.39 10.12
C ARG A 171 -8.24 8.73 9.58
N SER A 172 -8.03 7.46 9.89
CA SER A 172 -6.84 6.66 9.50
C SER A 172 -7.00 5.88 8.20
N VAL A 173 -7.95 6.27 7.36
CA VAL A 173 -8.14 5.67 6.04
C VAL A 173 -7.56 6.56 4.96
#